data_35f9b47711fe8118dc8ef0ca864bf0e2
#
_entry.id   35f9b47711fe8118dc8ef0ca864bf0e2
#
_cell.length_a   1.000
_cell.length_b   1.000
_cell.length_c   1.000
_cell.angle_alpha   90.00
_cell.angle_beta   90.00
_cell.angle_gamma   90.00
#
_symmetry.space_group_name_H-M   'P 1'
#
loop_
_entity.id
_entity.type
_entity.pdbx_description
1 polymer ?
#
loop_
_entity_poly.entity_id
_entity_poly.type
_entity_poly.pdbx_seq_one_letter_code
_entity_poly.pdbx_strand_id
1 'polypeptide(L)'
;MPTRRHLLRALGGACAATSLPARAAEFPSGPITFIVSFPAGGSIDIVVRAMAGRLQEQFGKAIVVENRAGAGGVLAAGDVVKAAPDGQTLLAAASSLAANPTLVRALPYDTLKDLQAVALIFRTPLVLVVDPKLPVHSVAELVALLKAKPGQINFGHGGPGSAIHLAGELFQVMTDTAMTGVSYRGAPLALNDVMAGHVALMFADAGSVMGQINAGTVRPLGVSSTIRVPALPDVPTIDEAGVPGFDAVGWTLICAPAATPKPIVERLNAELKKAAAIPEVQSLMIKLGTIPVQSPTPAELEKFLASEIDRWGDLIKRAGVANTL
;
A
#
# COMPACT_ATOMS: atom_id res chain seq x y z
N MET A 1 -58.70 -49.21 -32.50
CA MET A 1 -57.30 -49.42 -32.16
C MET A 1 -56.47 -48.16 -32.49
N PRO A 2 -55.96 -47.41 -31.60
CA PRO A 2 -55.19 -46.22 -31.93
C PRO A 2 -53.82 -46.65 -32.43
N THR A 3 -53.39 -46.09 -33.57
CA THR A 3 -52.17 -46.41 -34.27
C THR A 3 -50.95 -45.79 -33.58
N ARG A 4 -49.81 -46.49 -33.64
CA ARG A 4 -48.53 -46.12 -33.04
C ARG A 4 -48.03 -44.68 -33.34
N ARG A 5 -48.63 -43.98 -34.28
CA ARG A 5 -48.30 -42.59 -34.67
C ARG A 5 -48.83 -41.52 -33.70
N HIS A 6 -49.85 -41.83 -32.88
CA HIS A 6 -50.41 -40.88 -31.91
C HIS A 6 -49.67 -40.88 -30.57
N LEU A 7 -48.93 -41.95 -30.24
CA LEU A 7 -48.09 -41.99 -29.01
C LEU A 7 -46.78 -41.23 -29.12
N LEU A 8 -46.24 -41.04 -30.34
CA LEU A 8 -45.00 -40.31 -30.56
C LEU A 8 -45.17 -38.78 -30.60
N ARG A 9 -46.37 -38.25 -30.66
CA ARG A 9 -46.66 -36.81 -30.62
C ARG A 9 -46.96 -36.29 -29.22
N ALA A 10 -47.15 -37.16 -28.22
CA ALA A 10 -47.42 -36.79 -26.85
C ALA A 10 -46.16 -36.66 -25.96
N LEU A 11 -44.98 -37.12 -26.43
CA LEU A 11 -43.70 -37.04 -25.71
C LEU A 11 -42.84 -35.83 -26.14
N GLY A 12 -43.27 -35.01 -27.09
CA GLY A 12 -42.50 -33.84 -27.60
C GLY A 12 -42.76 -32.52 -26.89
N GLY A 13 -43.57 -32.49 -25.82
CA GLY A 13 -44.11 -31.24 -25.27
C GLY A 13 -43.71 -30.87 -23.82
N ALA A 14 -42.75 -31.55 -23.20
CA ALA A 14 -42.51 -31.35 -21.77
C ALA A 14 -41.03 -31.09 -21.36
N CYS A 15 -40.27 -30.42 -22.23
CA CYS A 15 -38.98 -29.85 -21.84
C CYS A 15 -38.99 -28.33 -22.04
N ALA A 16 -40.00 -27.65 -21.51
CA ALA A 16 -39.83 -26.24 -21.12
C ALA A 16 -38.95 -26.24 -19.84
N ALA A 17 -37.63 -26.27 -20.04
CA ALA A 17 -36.72 -26.00 -18.98
C ALA A 17 -37.06 -24.60 -18.45
N THR A 18 -37.75 -24.54 -17.32
CA THR A 18 -37.88 -23.36 -16.51
C THR A 18 -36.45 -23.00 -16.07
N SER A 19 -35.80 -22.14 -16.86
CA SER A 19 -34.61 -21.43 -16.40
C SER A 19 -35.07 -20.59 -15.21
N LEU A 20 -35.00 -21.18 -14.00
CA LEU A 20 -35.04 -20.42 -12.75
C LEU A 20 -33.97 -19.37 -12.91
N PRO A 21 -34.28 -18.07 -12.73
CA PRO A 21 -33.25 -17.05 -12.66
C PRO A 21 -32.28 -17.50 -11.59
N ALA A 22 -31.01 -17.71 -11.97
CA ALA A 22 -29.95 -17.96 -11.01
C ALA A 22 -29.99 -16.78 -10.04
N ARG A 23 -30.55 -17.04 -8.85
CA ARG A 23 -30.59 -16.03 -7.79
C ARG A 23 -29.13 -15.70 -7.56
N ALA A 24 -28.72 -14.49 -7.94
CA ALA A 24 -27.38 -14.02 -7.70
C ALA A 24 -27.07 -14.32 -6.23
N ALA A 25 -26.08 -15.17 -6.00
CA ALA A 25 -25.73 -15.58 -4.65
C ALA A 25 -25.55 -14.32 -3.82
N GLU A 26 -26.27 -14.25 -2.69
CA GLU A 26 -26.23 -13.06 -1.83
C GLU A 26 -24.80 -12.89 -1.31
N PHE A 27 -24.14 -11.82 -1.76
CA PHE A 27 -22.78 -11.51 -1.29
C PHE A 27 -22.84 -10.83 0.07
N PRO A 28 -21.99 -11.23 1.04
CA PRO A 28 -21.10 -12.38 1.02
C PRO A 28 -21.83 -13.68 1.40
N SER A 29 -21.50 -14.79 0.72
CA SER A 29 -22.06 -16.11 1.01
C SER A 29 -21.41 -16.78 2.24
N GLY A 30 -20.16 -16.40 2.56
CA GLY A 30 -19.34 -16.93 3.65
C GLY A 30 -18.49 -15.85 4.33
N PRO A 31 -17.49 -16.25 5.14
CA PRO A 31 -16.52 -15.34 5.73
C PRO A 31 -15.75 -14.56 4.67
N ILE A 32 -15.37 -13.31 4.99
CA ILE A 32 -14.45 -12.52 4.17
C ILE A 32 -13.06 -12.57 4.80
N THR A 33 -12.06 -12.96 4.03
CA THR A 33 -10.66 -13.06 4.46
C THR A 33 -9.83 -11.93 3.85
N PHE A 34 -9.15 -11.15 4.70
CA PHE A 34 -8.13 -10.20 4.30
C PHE A 34 -6.75 -10.83 4.41
N ILE A 35 -6.07 -11.00 3.28
CA ILE A 35 -4.67 -11.43 3.22
C ILE A 35 -3.81 -10.17 3.31
N VAL A 36 -3.17 -9.96 4.46
CA VAL A 36 -2.29 -8.82 4.74
C VAL A 36 -0.88 -9.15 4.27
N SER A 37 -0.32 -8.32 3.38
CA SER A 37 0.96 -8.57 2.72
C SER A 37 2.21 -8.35 3.60
N PHE A 38 2.03 -7.97 4.88
CA PHE A 38 3.11 -7.68 5.83
C PHE A 38 2.89 -8.40 7.17
N PRO A 39 3.94 -8.46 8.03
CA PRO A 39 3.84 -9.11 9.33
C PRO A 39 2.74 -8.51 10.22
N ALA A 40 2.23 -9.33 11.13
CA ALA A 40 1.29 -8.90 12.16
C ALA A 40 1.91 -7.79 13.03
N GLY A 41 1.06 -6.86 13.50
CA GLY A 41 1.45 -5.71 14.31
C GLY A 41 1.94 -4.50 13.50
N GLY A 42 2.03 -4.60 12.17
CA GLY A 42 2.26 -3.44 11.30
C GLY A 42 0.99 -2.59 11.12
N SER A 43 1.14 -1.36 10.61
CA SER A 43 0.01 -0.43 10.44
C SER A 43 -1.14 -1.01 9.62
N ILE A 44 -0.85 -1.75 8.55
CA ILE A 44 -1.87 -2.41 7.72
C ILE A 44 -2.66 -3.42 8.54
N ASP A 45 -1.98 -4.32 9.25
CA ASP A 45 -2.61 -5.36 10.08
C ASP A 45 -3.49 -4.75 11.17
N ILE A 46 -2.94 -3.76 11.91
CA ILE A 46 -3.66 -3.09 13.01
C ILE A 46 -4.92 -2.39 12.49
N VAL A 47 -4.83 -1.65 11.38
CA VAL A 47 -5.97 -0.91 10.83
C VAL A 47 -7.02 -1.86 10.24
N VAL A 48 -6.62 -2.89 9.48
CA VAL A 48 -7.56 -3.87 8.92
C VAL A 48 -8.30 -4.61 10.04
N ARG A 49 -7.63 -5.00 11.14
CA ARG A 49 -8.28 -5.62 12.31
C ARG A 49 -9.21 -4.65 13.04
N ALA A 50 -8.85 -3.37 13.12
CA ALA A 50 -9.74 -2.36 13.71
C ALA A 50 -11.02 -2.15 12.88
N MET A 51 -10.94 -2.29 11.55
CA MET A 51 -12.09 -2.22 10.66
C MET A 51 -12.94 -3.51 10.69
N ALA A 52 -12.35 -4.65 11.03
CA ALA A 52 -12.97 -5.98 10.91
C ALA A 52 -14.29 -6.08 11.70
N GLY A 53 -14.37 -5.55 12.94
CA GLY A 53 -15.59 -5.57 13.75
C GLY A 53 -16.76 -4.88 13.03
N ARG A 54 -16.53 -3.69 12.47
CA ARG A 54 -17.55 -2.95 11.72
C ARG A 54 -17.97 -3.66 10.43
N LEU A 55 -16.98 -4.20 9.70
CA LEU A 55 -17.28 -4.97 8.49
C LEU A 55 -18.09 -6.23 8.79
N GLN A 56 -17.81 -6.91 9.93
CA GLN A 56 -18.59 -8.05 10.38
C GLN A 56 -20.05 -7.68 10.64
N GLU A 57 -20.30 -6.54 11.30
CA GLU A 57 -21.67 -6.05 11.50
C GLU A 57 -22.38 -5.75 10.17
N GLN A 58 -21.69 -5.11 9.23
CA GLN A 58 -22.27 -4.71 7.93
C GLN A 58 -22.56 -5.89 7.01
N PHE A 59 -21.70 -6.88 7.00
CA PHE A 59 -21.85 -8.05 6.12
C PHE A 59 -22.61 -9.22 6.78
N GLY A 60 -22.76 -9.21 8.11
CA GLY A 60 -23.36 -10.33 8.84
C GLY A 60 -22.55 -11.63 8.74
N LYS A 61 -21.25 -11.53 8.43
CA LYS A 61 -20.32 -12.65 8.23
C LYS A 61 -19.02 -12.38 8.96
N ALA A 62 -18.33 -13.44 9.36
CA ALA A 62 -17.03 -13.32 9.99
C ALA A 62 -16.01 -12.64 9.05
N ILE A 63 -15.19 -11.77 9.63
CA ILE A 63 -14.04 -11.16 8.96
C ILE A 63 -12.77 -11.78 9.53
N VAL A 64 -12.00 -12.43 8.67
CA VAL A 64 -10.73 -13.09 9.02
C VAL A 64 -9.58 -12.23 8.52
N VAL A 65 -8.53 -12.08 9.33
CA VAL A 65 -7.32 -11.33 8.93
C VAL A 65 -6.13 -12.27 9.07
N GLU A 66 -5.52 -12.59 7.92
CA GLU A 66 -4.35 -13.45 7.81
C GLU A 66 -3.14 -12.68 7.31
N ASN A 67 -1.98 -12.87 7.93
CA ASN A 67 -0.74 -12.24 7.49
C ASN A 67 0.07 -13.21 6.62
N ARG A 68 0.40 -12.80 5.39
CA ARG A 68 1.22 -13.52 4.41
C ARG A 68 2.41 -12.67 4.00
N ALA A 69 3.33 -12.46 4.94
CA ALA A 69 4.52 -11.64 4.70
C ALA A 69 5.53 -12.40 3.81
N GLY A 70 6.22 -11.65 2.96
CA GLY A 70 7.34 -12.15 2.18
C GLY A 70 7.45 -11.54 0.79
N ALA A 71 8.69 -11.46 0.29
CA ALA A 71 9.05 -10.95 -1.03
C ALA A 71 8.34 -9.63 -1.39
N GLY A 72 8.33 -8.64 -0.47
CA GLY A 72 7.69 -7.34 -0.72
C GLY A 72 6.17 -7.42 -0.98
N GLY A 73 5.49 -8.45 -0.45
CA GLY A 73 4.05 -8.67 -0.64
C GLY A 73 3.69 -9.58 -1.83
N VAL A 74 4.67 -10.06 -2.59
CA VAL A 74 4.43 -10.94 -3.76
C VAL A 74 3.70 -12.22 -3.36
N LEU A 75 4.02 -12.81 -2.20
CA LEU A 75 3.36 -14.04 -1.75
C LEU A 75 1.87 -13.81 -1.50
N ALA A 76 1.52 -12.76 -0.76
CA ALA A 76 0.13 -12.41 -0.46
C ALA A 76 -0.68 -12.12 -1.74
N ALA A 77 -0.12 -11.33 -2.65
CA ALA A 77 -0.77 -11.01 -3.93
C ALA A 77 -0.97 -12.27 -4.78
N GLY A 78 0.03 -13.15 -4.86
CA GLY A 78 -0.06 -14.41 -5.58
C GLY A 78 -1.11 -15.37 -5.04
N ASP A 79 -1.36 -15.37 -3.72
CA ASP A 79 -2.45 -16.15 -3.10
C ASP A 79 -3.83 -15.59 -3.50
N VAL A 80 -3.99 -14.26 -3.46
CA VAL A 80 -5.27 -13.60 -3.80
C VAL A 80 -5.59 -13.72 -5.29
N VAL A 81 -4.59 -13.58 -6.17
CA VAL A 81 -4.78 -13.77 -7.62
C VAL A 81 -5.38 -15.14 -7.96
N LYS A 82 -5.04 -16.17 -7.20
CA LYS A 82 -5.54 -17.55 -7.38
C LYS A 82 -6.86 -17.84 -6.67
N ALA A 83 -7.34 -16.91 -5.85
CA ALA A 83 -8.57 -17.09 -5.11
C ALA A 83 -9.81 -16.99 -6.02
N ALA A 84 -10.95 -17.51 -5.56
CA ALA A 84 -12.21 -17.36 -6.24
C ALA A 84 -12.59 -15.88 -6.38
N PRO A 85 -13.06 -15.42 -7.55
CA PRO A 85 -13.42 -14.02 -7.77
C PRO A 85 -14.84 -13.71 -7.24
N ASP A 86 -15.13 -14.12 -6.02
CA ASP A 86 -16.42 -13.96 -5.35
C ASP A 86 -16.44 -12.84 -4.30
N GLY A 87 -15.31 -12.13 -4.14
CA GLY A 87 -15.15 -11.03 -3.19
C GLY A 87 -14.91 -11.47 -1.74
N GLN A 88 -14.77 -12.76 -1.47
CA GLN A 88 -14.55 -13.28 -0.11
C GLN A 88 -13.08 -13.39 0.26
N THR A 89 -12.15 -13.23 -0.69
CA THR A 89 -10.71 -13.16 -0.44
C THR A 89 -10.16 -11.85 -0.99
N LEU A 90 -9.61 -11.02 -0.11
CA LEU A 90 -9.13 -9.68 -0.43
C LEU A 90 -7.66 -9.52 -0.03
N LEU A 91 -6.90 -8.78 -0.82
CA LEU A 91 -5.53 -8.40 -0.52
C LEU A 91 -5.52 -7.05 0.19
N ALA A 92 -4.83 -6.96 1.33
CA ALA A 92 -4.43 -5.68 1.91
C ALA A 92 -2.95 -5.43 1.60
N ALA A 93 -2.70 -4.64 0.55
CA ALA A 93 -1.38 -4.40 -0.01
C ALA A 93 -0.80 -3.04 0.39
N ALA A 94 0.53 -2.98 0.46
CA ALA A 94 1.27 -1.72 0.49
C ALA A 94 1.66 -1.27 -0.92
N SER A 95 2.24 -0.06 -1.02
CA SER A 95 2.74 0.54 -2.26
C SER A 95 3.80 -0.29 -3.01
N SER A 96 4.43 -1.27 -2.35
CA SER A 96 5.26 -2.26 -3.02
C SER A 96 4.52 -3.02 -4.13
N LEU A 97 3.19 -3.12 -4.07
CA LEU A 97 2.38 -3.68 -5.15
C LEU A 97 2.60 -2.96 -6.49
N ALA A 98 2.82 -1.64 -6.47
CA ALA A 98 3.12 -0.85 -7.66
C ALA A 98 4.61 -0.90 -8.06
N ALA A 99 5.50 -1.14 -7.11
CA ALA A 99 6.95 -1.26 -7.37
C ALA A 99 7.34 -2.64 -7.95
N ASN A 100 6.67 -3.70 -7.50
CA ASN A 100 6.99 -5.09 -7.82
C ASN A 100 7.06 -5.42 -9.33
N PRO A 101 6.19 -4.86 -10.22
CA PRO A 101 6.29 -5.12 -11.66
C PRO A 101 7.64 -4.76 -12.27
N THR A 102 8.34 -3.76 -11.72
CA THR A 102 9.68 -3.37 -12.21
C THR A 102 10.80 -3.94 -11.33
N LEU A 103 10.55 -4.14 -10.05
CA LEU A 103 11.56 -4.56 -9.07
C LEU A 103 11.82 -6.07 -9.11
N VAL A 104 10.79 -6.89 -9.33
CA VAL A 104 10.84 -8.35 -9.24
C VAL A 104 11.08 -8.95 -10.64
N ARG A 105 12.15 -9.74 -10.77
CA ARG A 105 12.57 -10.34 -12.05
C ARG A 105 11.53 -11.27 -12.68
N ALA A 106 10.83 -12.05 -11.85
CA ALA A 106 9.86 -13.03 -12.29
C ALA A 106 8.60 -12.92 -11.40
N LEU A 107 7.84 -11.85 -11.59
CA LEU A 107 6.59 -11.64 -10.87
C LEU A 107 5.56 -12.68 -11.35
N PRO A 108 4.96 -13.49 -10.44
CA PRO A 108 4.08 -14.59 -10.84
C PRO A 108 2.65 -14.17 -11.19
N TYR A 109 2.40 -12.87 -11.33
CA TYR A 109 1.10 -12.28 -11.70
C TYR A 109 1.31 -10.94 -12.43
N ASP A 110 0.28 -10.48 -13.13
CA ASP A 110 0.21 -9.12 -13.69
C ASP A 110 -0.69 -8.26 -12.78
N THR A 111 -0.09 -7.26 -12.14
CA THR A 111 -0.80 -6.45 -11.13
C THR A 111 -2.10 -5.83 -11.66
N LEU A 112 -2.11 -5.34 -12.91
CA LEU A 112 -3.28 -4.66 -13.49
C LEU A 112 -4.29 -5.61 -14.14
N LYS A 113 -3.87 -6.82 -14.56
CA LYS A 113 -4.77 -7.79 -15.20
C LYS A 113 -5.38 -8.76 -14.20
N ASP A 114 -4.65 -9.10 -13.14
CA ASP A 114 -5.03 -10.17 -12.23
C ASP A 114 -5.66 -9.67 -10.93
N LEU A 115 -5.48 -8.36 -10.63
CA LEU A 115 -6.06 -7.70 -9.46
C LEU A 115 -6.86 -6.46 -9.88
N GLN A 116 -7.94 -6.16 -9.14
CA GLN A 116 -8.66 -4.90 -9.24
C GLN A 116 -8.67 -4.17 -7.89
N ALA A 117 -8.51 -2.86 -7.94
CA ALA A 117 -8.48 -2.02 -6.76
C ALA A 117 -9.90 -1.83 -6.19
N VAL A 118 -10.05 -2.04 -4.88
CA VAL A 118 -11.34 -1.93 -4.18
C VAL A 118 -11.41 -0.66 -3.33
N ALA A 119 -10.42 -0.42 -2.46
CA ALA A 119 -10.42 0.75 -1.57
C ALA A 119 -9.02 1.17 -1.17
N LEU A 120 -8.74 2.46 -1.18
CA LEU A 120 -7.56 3.09 -0.59
C LEU A 120 -7.89 3.45 0.86
N ILE A 121 -7.11 2.94 1.82
CA ILE A 121 -7.45 3.05 3.24
C ILE A 121 -6.71 4.21 3.91
N PHE A 122 -5.40 4.28 3.72
CA PHE A 122 -4.56 5.35 4.26
C PHE A 122 -3.29 5.53 3.44
N ARG A 123 -2.64 6.68 3.61
CA ARG A 123 -1.29 6.95 3.12
C ARG A 123 -0.29 6.84 4.27
N THR A 124 0.92 6.37 3.95
CA THR A 124 2.03 6.21 4.92
C THR A 124 3.16 7.17 4.53
N PRO A 125 3.19 8.37 5.10
CA PRO A 125 4.27 9.32 4.86
C PRO A 125 5.56 8.85 5.53
N LEU A 126 6.68 9.25 4.93
CA LEU A 126 8.00 9.13 5.52
C LEU A 126 8.43 10.47 6.07
N VAL A 127 9.32 10.46 7.06
CA VAL A 127 9.98 11.64 7.59
C VAL A 127 11.46 11.55 7.22
N LEU A 128 11.97 12.58 6.58
CA LEU A 128 13.41 12.77 6.39
C LEU A 128 14.01 13.19 7.72
N VAL A 129 14.78 12.28 8.31
CA VAL A 129 15.46 12.52 9.60
C VAL A 129 16.97 12.44 9.43
N VAL A 130 17.67 13.23 10.21
CA VAL A 130 19.15 13.29 10.22
C VAL A 130 19.71 13.04 11.62
N ASP A 131 20.96 12.60 11.69
CA ASP A 131 21.76 12.66 12.92
C ASP A 131 21.76 14.10 13.47
N PRO A 132 21.41 14.34 14.76
CA PRO A 132 21.42 15.68 15.34
C PRO A 132 22.77 16.39 15.28
N LYS A 133 23.86 15.64 15.11
CA LYS A 133 25.23 16.20 14.96
C LYS A 133 25.50 16.70 13.53
N LEU A 134 24.71 16.28 12.54
CA LEU A 134 24.84 16.83 11.20
C LEU A 134 24.47 18.32 11.22
N PRO A 135 25.33 19.23 10.69
CA PRO A 135 25.11 20.66 10.77
C PRO A 135 24.09 21.17 9.76
N VAL A 136 22.88 20.59 9.77
CA VAL A 136 21.74 21.00 8.93
C VAL A 136 20.45 21.02 9.75
N HIS A 137 19.62 22.05 9.52
CA HIS A 137 18.38 22.28 10.24
C HIS A 137 17.15 22.40 9.30
N SER A 138 17.39 22.33 8.00
CA SER A 138 16.37 22.42 6.97
C SER A 138 16.69 21.55 5.77
N VAL A 139 15.68 21.26 4.95
CA VAL A 139 15.88 20.56 3.67
C VAL A 139 16.82 21.34 2.75
N ALA A 140 16.69 22.68 2.72
CA ALA A 140 17.54 23.54 1.89
C ALA A 140 19.03 23.46 2.32
N GLU A 141 19.31 23.45 3.62
CA GLU A 141 20.67 23.26 4.14
C GLU A 141 21.24 21.87 3.83
N LEU A 142 20.39 20.83 3.91
CA LEU A 142 20.79 19.48 3.50
C LEU A 142 21.14 19.44 2.02
N VAL A 143 20.30 20.00 1.15
CA VAL A 143 20.57 20.06 -0.30
C VAL A 143 21.89 20.80 -0.58
N ALA A 144 22.15 21.92 0.10
CA ALA A 144 23.41 22.66 -0.04
C ALA A 144 24.61 21.81 0.39
N LEU A 145 24.49 21.07 1.51
CA LEU A 145 25.54 20.16 1.99
C LEU A 145 25.81 19.03 0.97
N LEU A 146 24.75 18.41 0.43
CA LEU A 146 24.88 17.32 -0.53
C LEU A 146 25.53 17.79 -1.84
N LYS A 147 25.21 19.00 -2.32
CA LYS A 147 25.86 19.64 -3.47
C LYS A 147 27.33 19.95 -3.23
N ALA A 148 27.69 20.36 -2.01
CA ALA A 148 29.07 20.62 -1.63
C ALA A 148 29.91 19.33 -1.47
N LYS A 149 29.26 18.19 -1.16
CA LYS A 149 29.92 16.90 -0.88
C LYS A 149 29.23 15.76 -1.62
N PRO A 150 29.23 15.75 -2.97
CA PRO A 150 28.50 14.74 -3.74
C PRO A 150 29.01 13.33 -3.44
N GLY A 151 28.10 12.41 -3.12
CA GLY A 151 28.37 11.02 -2.80
C GLY A 151 29.08 10.75 -1.46
N GLN A 152 29.44 11.78 -0.68
CA GLN A 152 30.16 11.60 0.59
C GLN A 152 29.21 11.48 1.80
N ILE A 153 27.97 11.88 1.66
CA ILE A 153 26.96 11.76 2.69
C ILE A 153 26.19 10.46 2.45
N ASN A 154 26.12 9.62 3.47
CA ASN A 154 25.42 8.37 3.41
C ASN A 154 23.97 8.49 3.90
N PHE A 155 23.06 7.64 3.35
CA PHE A 155 21.70 7.48 3.85
C PHE A 155 21.37 6.00 4.09
N GLY A 156 20.68 5.72 5.20
CA GLY A 156 20.26 4.38 5.56
C GLY A 156 18.92 4.00 4.94
N HIS A 157 18.79 2.74 4.51
CA HIS A 157 17.53 2.21 4.00
C HIS A 157 17.32 0.72 4.32
N GLY A 158 16.07 0.27 4.32
CA GLY A 158 15.67 -1.08 4.71
C GLY A 158 15.84 -2.16 3.63
N GLY A 159 16.75 -1.95 2.68
CA GLY A 159 17.02 -2.83 1.53
C GLY A 159 16.65 -2.18 0.19
N PRO A 160 17.19 -2.70 -0.92
CA PRO A 160 16.91 -2.22 -2.27
C PRO A 160 15.41 -2.25 -2.57
N GLY A 161 14.89 -1.20 -3.21
CA GLY A 161 13.48 -1.09 -3.58
C GLY A 161 12.50 -0.86 -2.42
N SER A 162 12.96 -0.78 -1.17
CA SER A 162 12.08 -0.37 -0.08
C SER A 162 11.59 1.07 -0.28
N ALA A 163 10.42 1.42 0.28
CA ALA A 163 9.89 2.78 0.19
C ALA A 163 10.90 3.83 0.68
N ILE A 164 11.66 3.50 1.73
CA ILE A 164 12.72 4.33 2.30
C ILE A 164 13.88 4.54 1.30
N HIS A 165 14.29 3.47 0.61
CA HIS A 165 15.31 3.55 -0.44
C HIS A 165 14.83 4.43 -1.59
N LEU A 166 13.64 4.14 -2.12
CA LEU A 166 13.07 4.86 -3.25
C LEU A 166 12.80 6.34 -2.94
N ALA A 167 12.45 6.68 -1.71
CA ALA A 167 12.33 8.08 -1.28
C ALA A 167 13.69 8.81 -1.31
N GLY A 168 14.77 8.14 -0.87
CA GLY A 168 16.12 8.66 -0.97
C GLY A 168 16.55 8.88 -2.43
N GLU A 169 16.27 7.93 -3.32
CA GLU A 169 16.55 8.04 -4.74
C GLU A 169 15.75 9.16 -5.40
N LEU A 170 14.45 9.28 -5.09
CA LEU A 170 13.61 10.36 -5.58
C LEU A 170 14.16 11.73 -5.14
N PHE A 171 14.59 11.84 -3.87
CA PHE A 171 15.17 13.06 -3.35
C PHE A 171 16.43 13.46 -4.11
N GLN A 172 17.34 12.52 -4.37
CA GLN A 172 18.55 12.77 -5.17
C GLN A 172 18.21 13.26 -6.57
N VAL A 173 17.26 12.58 -7.24
CA VAL A 173 16.83 12.95 -8.61
C VAL A 173 16.23 14.36 -8.65
N MET A 174 15.34 14.69 -7.69
CA MET A 174 14.63 15.99 -7.70
C MET A 174 15.50 17.17 -7.25
N THR A 175 16.54 16.91 -6.47
CA THR A 175 17.44 17.96 -5.96
C THR A 175 18.76 18.07 -6.74
N ASP A 176 18.98 17.19 -7.72
CA ASP A 176 20.26 17.06 -8.45
C ASP A 176 21.44 16.93 -7.47
N THR A 177 21.33 15.95 -6.56
CA THR A 177 22.33 15.64 -5.54
C THR A 177 22.69 14.15 -5.56
N ALA A 178 23.80 13.79 -4.90
CA ALA A 178 24.24 12.41 -4.77
C ALA A 178 24.49 12.03 -3.32
N MET A 179 23.94 10.90 -2.88
CA MET A 179 24.17 10.26 -1.60
C MET A 179 24.64 8.82 -1.78
N THR A 180 25.29 8.24 -0.79
CA THR A 180 25.67 6.83 -0.79
C THR A 180 24.65 6.03 0.04
N GLY A 181 23.91 5.11 -0.60
CA GLY A 181 22.95 4.24 0.10
C GLY A 181 23.66 3.17 0.94
N VAL A 182 23.22 3.00 2.18
CA VAL A 182 23.65 1.95 3.11
C VAL A 182 22.46 1.04 3.38
N SER A 183 22.57 -0.22 2.92
CA SER A 183 21.49 -1.20 3.00
C SER A 183 21.48 -1.95 4.32
N TYR A 184 20.35 -2.01 4.98
CA TYR A 184 20.10 -2.76 6.22
C TYR A 184 19.04 -3.84 6.01
N ARG A 185 19.01 -4.82 6.93
CA ARG A 185 17.94 -5.84 7.00
C ARG A 185 16.68 -5.28 7.68
N GLY A 186 16.20 -4.12 7.19
CA GLY A 186 15.01 -3.43 7.69
C GLY A 186 15.29 -2.06 8.29
N ALA A 187 14.26 -1.21 8.31
CA ALA A 187 14.32 0.19 8.75
C ALA A 187 14.81 0.40 10.21
N PRO A 188 14.44 -0.44 11.20
CA PRO A 188 14.88 -0.23 12.58
C PRO A 188 16.40 -0.25 12.75
N LEU A 189 17.12 -1.08 12.00
CA LEU A 189 18.58 -1.13 12.07
C LEU A 189 19.21 0.14 11.48
N ALA A 190 18.66 0.63 10.35
CA ALA A 190 19.10 1.90 9.76
C ALA A 190 18.87 3.08 10.74
N LEU A 191 17.71 3.13 11.40
CA LEU A 191 17.38 4.17 12.36
C LEU A 191 18.34 4.17 13.57
N ASN A 192 18.69 3.00 14.08
CA ASN A 192 19.67 2.88 15.15
C ASN A 192 21.03 3.46 14.75
N ASP A 193 21.47 3.23 13.51
CA ASP A 193 22.74 3.74 13.01
C ASP A 193 22.69 5.25 12.72
N VAL A 194 21.53 5.82 12.37
CA VAL A 194 21.35 7.28 12.31
C VAL A 194 21.47 7.88 13.71
N MET A 195 20.83 7.31 14.73
CA MET A 195 20.93 7.76 16.12
C MET A 195 22.36 7.65 16.67
N ALA A 196 23.11 6.64 16.24
CA ALA A 196 24.51 6.45 16.64
C ALA A 196 25.49 7.36 15.87
N GLY A 197 25.06 7.99 14.77
CA GLY A 197 25.89 8.84 13.91
C GLY A 197 26.76 8.04 12.91
N HIS A 198 26.49 6.75 12.71
CA HIS A 198 27.17 5.93 11.69
C HIS A 198 26.64 6.21 10.28
N VAL A 199 25.38 6.61 10.18
CA VAL A 199 24.68 7.03 8.96
C VAL A 199 24.13 8.43 9.18
N ALA A 200 24.28 9.31 8.20
CA ALA A 200 23.96 10.72 8.32
C ALA A 200 22.45 11.00 8.37
N LEU A 201 21.66 10.25 7.57
CA LEU A 201 20.22 10.47 7.41
C LEU A 201 19.50 9.22 6.95
N MET A 202 18.17 9.24 7.05
CA MET A 202 17.27 8.29 6.40
C MET A 202 15.90 8.92 6.21
N PHE A 203 15.11 8.31 5.31
CA PHE A 203 13.66 8.43 5.36
C PHE A 203 13.12 7.35 6.30
N ALA A 204 12.23 7.69 7.22
CA ALA A 204 11.66 6.73 8.17
C ALA A 204 10.14 6.84 8.19
N ASP A 205 9.44 5.71 8.42
CA ASP A 205 7.99 5.76 8.62
C ASP A 205 7.63 6.69 9.76
N ALA A 206 6.71 7.63 9.54
CA ALA A 206 6.36 8.65 10.53
C ALA A 206 6.00 8.04 11.89
N GLY A 207 5.19 6.95 11.89
CA GLY A 207 4.81 6.27 13.13
C GLY A 207 5.98 5.64 13.89
N SER A 208 6.99 5.14 13.18
CA SER A 208 8.13 4.47 13.81
C SER A 208 9.18 5.42 14.39
N VAL A 209 9.21 6.68 13.92
CA VAL A 209 10.27 7.65 14.28
C VAL A 209 9.80 8.73 15.25
N MET A 210 8.50 8.84 15.55
CA MET A 210 7.95 9.88 16.44
C MET A 210 8.60 9.89 17.84
N GLY A 211 8.83 8.71 18.41
CA GLY A 211 9.49 8.59 19.72
C GLY A 211 10.90 9.19 19.72
N GLN A 212 11.65 8.94 18.67
CA GLN A 212 13.03 9.41 18.49
C GLN A 212 13.08 10.92 18.21
N ILE A 213 12.11 11.45 17.45
CA ILE A 213 11.95 12.89 17.23
C ILE A 213 11.66 13.59 18.55
N ASN A 214 10.70 13.09 19.33
CA ASN A 214 10.33 13.65 20.63
C ASN A 214 11.49 13.59 21.66
N ALA A 215 12.30 12.53 21.59
CA ALA A 215 13.49 12.38 22.43
C ALA A 215 14.70 13.20 21.93
N GLY A 216 14.61 13.84 20.76
CA GLY A 216 15.72 14.60 20.17
C GLY A 216 16.90 13.74 19.70
N THR A 217 16.71 12.40 19.58
CA THR A 217 17.76 11.48 19.14
C THR A 217 17.93 11.45 17.62
N VAL A 218 16.95 11.99 16.88
CA VAL A 218 17.06 12.36 15.47
C VAL A 218 16.40 13.73 15.26
N ARG A 219 16.82 14.45 14.21
CA ARG A 219 16.20 15.73 13.80
C ARG A 219 15.37 15.54 12.55
N PRO A 220 14.04 15.82 12.58
CA PRO A 220 13.21 15.84 11.38
C PRO A 220 13.50 17.10 10.56
N LEU A 221 13.59 16.96 9.23
CA LEU A 221 13.75 18.08 8.30
C LEU A 221 12.50 18.32 7.45
N GLY A 222 11.74 17.26 7.13
CA GLY A 222 10.55 17.37 6.33
C GLY A 222 9.81 16.03 6.20
N VAL A 223 8.52 16.08 5.90
CA VAL A 223 7.71 14.90 5.59
C VAL A 223 7.57 14.71 4.09
N SER A 224 7.50 13.47 3.66
CA SER A 224 7.49 13.10 2.24
C SER A 224 6.15 13.28 1.54
N SER A 225 5.10 13.63 2.26
CA SER A 225 3.75 13.85 1.74
C SER A 225 3.56 15.28 1.27
N THR A 226 2.60 15.49 0.35
CA THR A 226 2.17 16.82 -0.11
C THR A 226 1.37 17.62 0.93
N ILE A 227 0.99 16.97 2.03
CA ILE A 227 0.34 17.59 3.19
C ILE A 227 1.13 17.24 4.45
N ARG A 228 1.10 18.11 5.44
CA ARG A 228 1.75 17.85 6.74
C ARG A 228 1.09 16.67 7.44
N VAL A 229 1.90 15.90 8.16
CA VAL A 229 1.42 14.74 8.94
C VAL A 229 0.75 15.26 10.21
N PRO A 230 -0.51 14.90 10.51
CA PRO A 230 -1.23 15.38 11.68
C PRO A 230 -0.52 15.10 13.02
N ALA A 231 0.24 14.00 13.09
CA ALA A 231 1.03 13.65 14.27
C ALA A 231 2.35 14.46 14.41
N LEU A 232 2.76 15.21 13.37
CA LEU A 232 3.97 16.03 13.30
C LEU A 232 3.67 17.41 12.68
N PRO A 233 2.77 18.21 13.26
CA PRO A 233 2.24 19.41 12.62
C PRO A 233 3.31 20.50 12.38
N ASP A 234 4.38 20.51 13.16
CA ASP A 234 5.46 21.49 13.07
C ASP A 234 6.51 21.11 12.03
N VAL A 235 6.52 19.86 11.52
CA VAL A 235 7.45 19.41 10.49
C VAL A 235 6.87 19.77 9.11
N PRO A 236 7.57 20.62 8.31
CA PRO A 236 7.07 21.00 6.99
C PRO A 236 7.06 19.80 6.04
N THR A 237 6.33 19.90 4.93
CA THR A 237 6.53 18.97 3.82
C THR A 237 7.85 19.27 3.11
N ILE A 238 8.44 18.28 2.47
CA ILE A 238 9.67 18.48 1.67
C ILE A 238 9.36 19.40 0.47
N ASP A 239 8.14 19.36 -0.04
CA ASP A 239 7.61 20.28 -1.05
C ASP A 239 7.66 21.73 -0.54
N GLU A 240 7.05 22.02 0.62
CA GLU A 240 7.11 23.36 1.28
C GLU A 240 8.56 23.78 1.59
N ALA A 241 9.43 22.83 1.88
CA ALA A 241 10.82 23.08 2.31
C ALA A 241 11.80 23.26 1.13
N GLY A 242 11.30 23.40 -0.11
CA GLY A 242 12.10 23.81 -1.28
C GLY A 242 12.37 22.71 -2.31
N VAL A 243 11.63 21.59 -2.29
CA VAL A 243 11.66 20.56 -3.32
C VAL A 243 10.26 20.40 -3.92
N PRO A 244 9.82 21.33 -4.79
CA PRO A 244 8.46 21.35 -5.30
C PRO A 244 8.05 20.05 -5.99
N GLY A 245 6.85 19.54 -5.66
CA GLY A 245 6.32 18.30 -6.21
C GLY A 245 6.88 17.02 -5.58
N PHE A 246 7.67 17.13 -4.52
CA PHE A 246 8.14 15.93 -3.81
C PHE A 246 6.96 15.20 -3.14
N ASP A 247 6.71 13.96 -3.56
CA ASP A 247 5.72 13.06 -2.98
C ASP A 247 6.25 11.62 -2.99
N ALA A 248 6.76 11.15 -1.86
CA ALA A 248 7.25 9.78 -1.68
C ALA A 248 6.46 9.10 -0.55
N VAL A 249 5.17 8.94 -0.78
CA VAL A 249 4.23 8.40 0.20
C VAL A 249 3.86 6.97 -0.15
N GLY A 250 4.00 6.07 0.82
CA GLY A 250 3.39 4.76 0.75
C GLY A 250 1.86 4.86 0.89
N TRP A 251 1.18 3.78 0.57
CA TRP A 251 -0.27 3.67 0.71
C TRP A 251 -0.70 2.23 1.00
N THR A 252 -1.92 2.09 1.51
CA THR A 252 -2.56 0.79 1.72
C THR A 252 -3.80 0.69 0.86
N LEU A 253 -3.79 -0.28 -0.05
CA LEU A 253 -4.86 -0.55 -1.00
C LEU A 253 -5.45 -1.94 -0.73
N ILE A 254 -6.77 -2.02 -0.68
CA ILE A 254 -7.48 -3.28 -0.70
C ILE A 254 -7.76 -3.63 -2.15
N CYS A 255 -7.39 -4.86 -2.55
CA CYS A 255 -7.62 -5.39 -3.89
C CYS A 255 -8.41 -6.70 -3.82
N ALA A 256 -9.10 -7.02 -4.90
CA ALA A 256 -9.78 -8.30 -5.14
C ALA A 256 -9.22 -8.95 -6.42
N PRO A 257 -9.46 -10.26 -6.67
CA PRO A 257 -9.19 -10.86 -7.97
C PRO A 257 -9.89 -10.09 -9.09
N ALA A 258 -9.23 -9.89 -10.23
CA ALA A 258 -9.72 -9.03 -11.32
C ALA A 258 -11.12 -9.43 -11.86
N ALA A 259 -11.44 -10.73 -11.85
CA ALA A 259 -12.73 -11.24 -12.30
C ALA A 259 -13.87 -11.09 -11.28
N THR A 260 -13.64 -10.45 -10.11
CA THR A 260 -14.68 -10.21 -9.10
C THR A 260 -15.77 -9.29 -9.69
N PRO A 261 -17.06 -9.66 -9.60
CA PRO A 261 -18.14 -8.89 -10.20
C PRO A 261 -18.22 -7.45 -9.70
N LYS A 262 -18.42 -6.50 -10.62
CA LYS A 262 -18.47 -5.06 -10.31
C LYS A 262 -19.43 -4.70 -9.15
N PRO A 263 -20.66 -5.26 -9.03
CA PRO A 263 -21.52 -4.94 -7.90
C PRO A 263 -20.94 -5.35 -6.54
N ILE A 264 -20.14 -6.42 -6.51
CA ILE A 264 -19.44 -6.88 -5.30
C ILE A 264 -18.34 -5.89 -4.94
N VAL A 265 -17.55 -5.46 -5.91
CA VAL A 265 -16.45 -4.48 -5.72
C VAL A 265 -17.00 -3.14 -5.23
N GLU A 266 -18.10 -2.65 -5.83
CA GLU A 266 -18.76 -1.41 -5.42
C GLU A 266 -19.31 -1.50 -3.98
N ARG A 267 -19.93 -2.64 -3.60
CA ARG A 267 -20.38 -2.88 -2.24
C ARG A 267 -19.23 -2.95 -1.24
N LEU A 268 -18.15 -3.66 -1.58
CA LEU A 268 -16.93 -3.71 -0.76
C LEU A 268 -16.32 -2.30 -0.58
N ASN A 269 -16.19 -1.52 -1.66
CA ASN A 269 -15.70 -0.14 -1.58
C ASN A 269 -16.54 0.70 -0.62
N ALA A 270 -17.87 0.64 -0.74
CA ALA A 270 -18.78 1.41 0.10
C ALA A 270 -18.64 1.05 1.59
N GLU A 271 -18.57 -0.25 1.92
CA GLU A 271 -18.49 -0.68 3.32
C GLU A 271 -17.08 -0.44 3.92
N LEU A 272 -16.01 -0.61 3.13
CA LEU A 272 -14.64 -0.27 3.55
C LEU A 272 -14.49 1.24 3.81
N LYS A 273 -15.09 2.09 2.99
CA LYS A 273 -15.13 3.56 3.22
C LYS A 273 -15.80 3.90 4.54
N LYS A 274 -16.94 3.29 4.84
CA LYS A 274 -17.64 3.49 6.11
C LYS A 274 -16.82 3.02 7.30
N ALA A 275 -16.20 1.85 7.21
CA ALA A 275 -15.36 1.31 8.27
C ALA A 275 -14.11 2.17 8.52
N ALA A 276 -13.45 2.66 7.46
CA ALA A 276 -12.29 3.55 7.57
C ALA A 276 -12.65 4.95 8.09
N ALA A 277 -13.90 5.40 7.93
CA ALA A 277 -14.36 6.70 8.40
C ALA A 277 -14.78 6.72 9.90
N ILE A 278 -14.77 5.59 10.59
CA ILE A 278 -15.08 5.52 12.03
C ILE A 278 -14.05 6.35 12.80
N PRO A 279 -14.47 7.26 13.71
CA PRO A 279 -13.55 8.17 14.42
C PRO A 279 -12.43 7.44 15.17
N GLU A 280 -12.71 6.30 15.77
CA GLU A 280 -11.75 5.47 16.49
C GLU A 280 -10.69 4.88 15.53
N VAL A 281 -11.12 4.46 14.33
CA VAL A 281 -10.23 3.93 13.28
C VAL A 281 -9.36 5.05 12.72
N GLN A 282 -9.93 6.23 12.46
CA GLN A 282 -9.15 7.40 12.01
C GLN A 282 -8.15 7.85 13.07
N SER A 283 -8.56 7.92 14.34
CA SER A 283 -7.66 8.26 15.45
C SER A 283 -6.51 7.25 15.58
N LEU A 284 -6.80 5.96 15.36
CA LEU A 284 -5.79 4.91 15.35
C LEU A 284 -4.81 5.08 14.18
N MET A 285 -5.30 5.36 12.96
CA MET A 285 -4.45 5.65 11.80
C MET A 285 -3.50 6.83 12.08
N ILE A 286 -4.02 7.93 12.64
CA ILE A 286 -3.22 9.11 13.00
C ILE A 286 -2.15 8.75 14.05
N LYS A 287 -2.51 7.98 15.09
CA LYS A 287 -1.54 7.50 16.10
C LYS A 287 -0.45 6.62 15.51
N LEU A 288 -0.75 5.88 14.45
CA LEU A 288 0.21 5.08 13.69
C LEU A 288 1.06 5.92 12.71
N GLY A 289 0.92 7.26 12.71
CA GLY A 289 1.64 8.15 11.81
C GLY A 289 1.17 8.10 10.36
N THR A 290 0.00 7.51 10.10
CA THR A 290 -0.58 7.46 8.76
C THR A 290 -1.59 8.59 8.54
N ILE A 291 -1.90 8.86 7.28
CA ILE A 291 -2.88 9.87 6.87
C ILE A 291 -4.14 9.14 6.40
N PRO A 292 -5.27 9.21 7.12
CA PRO A 292 -6.53 8.65 6.67
C PRO A 292 -6.94 9.23 5.31
N VAL A 293 -7.54 8.41 4.45
CA VAL A 293 -7.99 8.82 3.12
C VAL A 293 -9.47 8.51 2.94
N GLN A 294 -10.20 9.44 2.35
CA GLN A 294 -11.51 9.12 1.79
C GLN A 294 -11.28 8.39 0.46
N SER A 295 -11.47 7.06 0.47
CA SER A 295 -11.21 6.24 -0.71
C SER A 295 -11.96 6.74 -1.95
N PRO A 296 -11.29 6.87 -3.09
CA PRO A 296 -11.94 7.11 -4.39
C PRO A 296 -12.85 5.95 -4.83
N THR A 297 -13.49 6.10 -5.97
CA THR A 297 -14.24 5.02 -6.62
C THR A 297 -13.26 3.94 -7.13
N PRO A 298 -13.71 2.68 -7.31
CA PRO A 298 -12.87 1.63 -7.89
C PRO A 298 -12.25 2.02 -9.24
N ALA A 299 -13.01 2.68 -10.12
CA ALA A 299 -12.50 3.13 -11.43
C ALA A 299 -11.40 4.21 -11.33
N GLU A 300 -11.46 5.09 -10.34
CA GLU A 300 -10.40 6.06 -10.06
C GLU A 300 -9.18 5.36 -9.43
N LEU A 301 -9.40 4.34 -8.61
CA LEU A 301 -8.34 3.56 -8.00
C LEU A 301 -7.57 2.70 -9.01
N GLU A 302 -8.21 2.20 -10.06
CA GLU A 302 -7.53 1.54 -11.17
C GLU A 302 -6.56 2.48 -11.87
N LYS A 303 -6.99 3.73 -12.18
CA LYS A 303 -6.12 4.76 -12.76
C LYS A 303 -5.00 5.15 -11.81
N PHE A 304 -5.29 5.28 -10.53
CA PHE A 304 -4.30 5.54 -9.49
C PHE A 304 -3.24 4.44 -9.45
N LEU A 305 -3.64 3.17 -9.40
CA LEU A 305 -2.69 2.04 -9.35
C LEU A 305 -1.81 2.00 -10.62
N ALA A 306 -2.39 2.23 -11.79
CA ALA A 306 -1.64 2.29 -13.04
C ALA A 306 -0.59 3.43 -13.02
N SER A 307 -0.99 4.64 -12.60
CA SER A 307 -0.07 5.78 -12.50
C SER A 307 1.04 5.56 -11.47
N GLU A 308 0.75 4.86 -10.37
CA GLU A 308 1.75 4.50 -9.36
C GLU A 308 2.76 3.47 -9.91
N ILE A 309 2.31 2.48 -10.70
CA ILE A 309 3.19 1.52 -11.34
C ILE A 309 4.17 2.23 -12.30
N ASP A 310 3.66 3.15 -13.12
CA ASP A 310 4.49 3.92 -14.05
C ASP A 310 5.51 4.78 -13.28
N ARG A 311 5.04 5.53 -12.29
CA ARG A 311 5.85 6.43 -11.48
C ARG A 311 6.98 5.70 -10.74
N TRP A 312 6.65 4.64 -10.01
CA TRP A 312 7.65 3.85 -9.28
C TRP A 312 8.54 3.06 -10.24
N GLY A 313 7.98 2.56 -11.35
CA GLY A 313 8.75 1.87 -12.38
C GLY A 313 9.85 2.75 -12.97
N ASP A 314 9.56 3.99 -13.30
CA ASP A 314 10.56 4.94 -13.82
C ASP A 314 11.63 5.27 -12.79
N LEU A 315 11.24 5.48 -11.52
CA LEU A 315 12.21 5.72 -10.45
C LEU A 315 13.12 4.52 -10.21
N ILE A 316 12.57 3.31 -10.15
CA ILE A 316 13.31 2.06 -9.94
C ILE A 316 14.35 1.84 -11.07
N LYS A 317 13.97 2.14 -12.33
CA LYS A 317 14.90 2.08 -13.47
C LYS A 317 16.03 3.10 -13.33
N ARG A 318 15.72 4.37 -12.96
CA ARG A 318 16.71 5.42 -12.73
C ARG A 318 17.65 5.09 -11.58
N ALA A 319 17.16 4.51 -10.50
CA ALA A 319 17.94 4.05 -9.37
C ALA A 319 18.79 2.79 -9.67
N GLY A 320 18.66 2.18 -10.85
CA GLY A 320 19.43 1.01 -11.24
C GLY A 320 19.10 -0.27 -10.49
N VAL A 321 17.93 -0.33 -9.84
CA VAL A 321 17.51 -1.50 -9.01
C VAL A 321 16.40 -2.33 -9.66
N ALA A 322 16.12 -2.13 -10.94
CA ALA A 322 15.16 -2.96 -11.68
C ALA A 322 15.62 -4.42 -11.71
N ASN A 323 14.67 -5.36 -11.54
CA ASN A 323 14.91 -6.81 -11.55
C ASN A 323 15.94 -7.31 -10.52
N THR A 324 16.04 -6.65 -9.36
CA THR A 324 16.99 -7.02 -8.30
C THR A 324 16.39 -7.94 -7.22
N LEU A 325 15.08 -8.18 -7.25
CA LEU A 325 14.36 -9.12 -6.38
C LEU A 325 13.83 -10.34 -7.14
#